data_17b711f8dc9fca0735693581090044fd
#
_entry.id   17b711f8dc9fca0735693581090044fd
#
_cell.length_a   1.000
_cell.length_b   1.000
_cell.length_c   1.000
_cell.angle_alpha   90.00
_cell.angle_beta   90.00
_cell.angle_gamma   90.00
#
_symmetry.space_group_name_H-M   'P 1'
#
loop_
_entity.id
_entity.type
_entity.pdbx_description
1 polymer ?
#
loop_
_entity_poly.entity_id
_entity_poly.type
_entity_poly.pdbx_seq_one_letter_code
_entity_poly.pdbx_strand_id
1 'polypeptide(L)'
;MARKLLLMVACASVLLAGCQSTEKMYTKAADWQSLFDGKTLDGWKASENKDTFSTREGMIVVKGPRSHLFYVGPVENANFKNFEFKADVMTEPGSNSGIYFHTQYQETGWPSKGYEVQVNNSYKGDWKRTGSLYDVVNVKETPAKDNQWFTEHIIVRGKHITIKVNGETVVDYTEPENVIREDWPGRKLSSGTFALQRHDPNSVVYFKNIMVKPLPSEPAKKFKAVVVTGGHDFDQKPFFSLFEGYDDIEYVRADQKDHSEIFEDISGWDYDVIVLFNMTQNISPQRQANFTKLLNRGVGVLALHHSMGSFQQWDEYRKIIGGKYYLKPTAENAASTYKHDVDFTVHIADSKHPITRGIGDFSTHDETYKNCGFQKDNRVLLTTDDPTSDKPVGWVRNYGKAKVCCIQVGHGPSVYAEANYRQLIAQAIRWCAGRGN
;
A
#
# COMPACT_ATOMS: atom_id res chain seq x y z
N MET A 1 77.94 12.97 38.37
CA MET A 1 76.66 12.68 39.05
C MET A 1 75.53 13.18 38.17
N ALA A 2 74.95 12.31 37.37
CA ALA A 2 73.93 12.68 36.41
C ALA A 2 72.53 12.25 36.92
N ARG A 3 71.64 13.23 37.12
CA ARG A 3 70.21 12.94 37.43
C ARG A 3 69.45 12.70 36.14
N LYS A 4 68.90 11.51 35.99
CA LYS A 4 67.97 11.16 34.94
C LYS A 4 66.58 11.70 35.30
N LEU A 5 66.03 12.51 34.40
CA LEU A 5 64.67 13.03 34.46
C LEU A 5 63.76 12.02 33.70
N LEU A 6 62.77 11.48 34.40
CA LEU A 6 61.78 10.58 33.84
C LEU A 6 60.58 11.38 33.37
N LEU A 7 60.32 11.38 32.05
CA LEU A 7 59.14 12.02 31.47
C LEU A 7 57.99 10.98 31.44
N MET A 8 56.94 11.21 32.22
CA MET A 8 55.69 10.48 32.08
C MET A 8 54.86 11.10 30.93
N VAL A 9 54.60 10.30 29.91
CA VAL A 9 53.65 10.63 28.84
C VAL A 9 52.28 10.08 29.29
N ALA A 10 51.36 10.97 29.55
CA ALA A 10 49.96 10.63 29.80
C ALA A 10 49.24 10.52 28.46
N CYS A 11 48.84 9.28 28.05
CA CYS A 11 47.93 9.07 26.95
C CYS A 11 46.53 9.44 27.38
N ALA A 12 46.02 10.56 26.85
CA ALA A 12 44.61 10.89 26.91
C ALA A 12 43.88 10.20 25.77
N SER A 13 43.09 9.19 26.12
CA SER A 13 42.18 8.50 25.18
C SER A 13 40.96 9.37 24.97
N VAL A 14 40.89 10.05 23.82
CA VAL A 14 39.69 10.79 23.37
C VAL A 14 38.72 9.74 22.80
N LEU A 15 37.66 9.45 23.51
CA LEU A 15 36.50 8.72 23.01
C LEU A 15 35.74 9.65 22.04
N LEU A 16 35.96 9.47 20.74
CA LEU A 16 35.11 10.02 19.70
C LEU A 16 33.80 9.21 19.67
N ALA A 17 32.77 9.76 20.29
CA ALA A 17 31.40 9.31 20.07
C ALA A 17 31.01 9.69 18.63
N GLY A 18 31.07 8.70 17.75
CA GLY A 18 30.59 8.83 16.38
C GLY A 18 29.09 9.04 16.38
N CYS A 19 28.66 10.28 16.20
CA CYS A 19 27.29 10.59 15.82
C CYS A 19 27.10 10.10 14.37
N GLN A 20 26.53 8.90 14.19
CA GLN A 20 26.06 8.48 12.88
C GLN A 20 24.83 9.32 12.55
N SER A 21 25.06 10.39 11.80
CA SER A 21 23.99 11.09 11.08
C SER A 21 23.43 10.09 10.06
N THR A 22 22.19 9.68 10.25
CA THR A 22 21.39 9.03 9.21
C THR A 22 21.20 10.06 8.10
N GLU A 23 22.10 10.07 7.12
CA GLU A 23 21.84 10.72 5.85
C GLU A 23 20.57 10.10 5.26
N LYS A 24 19.50 10.89 5.28
CA LYS A 24 18.35 10.64 4.41
C LYS A 24 18.89 10.62 2.99
N MET A 25 18.96 9.45 2.37
CA MET A 25 19.20 9.35 0.94
C MET A 25 18.04 10.05 0.24
N TYR A 26 18.22 11.34 -0.03
CA TYR A 26 17.42 12.03 -1.03
C TYR A 26 17.80 11.40 -2.36
N THR A 27 16.97 10.51 -2.89
CA THR A 27 17.08 10.08 -4.27
C THR A 27 17.00 11.33 -5.13
N LYS A 28 18.11 11.66 -5.81
CA LYS A 28 18.19 12.78 -6.75
C LYS A 28 16.99 12.66 -7.69
N ALA A 29 16.17 13.71 -7.79
CA ALA A 29 15.04 13.70 -8.71
C ALA A 29 15.56 13.34 -10.10
N ALA A 30 14.98 12.33 -10.75
CA ALA A 30 15.38 11.93 -12.08
C ALA A 30 15.25 13.12 -13.05
N ASP A 31 16.24 13.28 -13.90
CA ASP A 31 16.21 14.30 -14.93
C ASP A 31 15.29 13.88 -16.09
N TRP A 32 14.89 14.84 -16.91
CA TRP A 32 14.13 14.56 -18.14
C TRP A 32 14.94 13.69 -19.10
N GLN A 33 14.35 12.62 -19.59
CA GLN A 33 14.90 11.69 -20.55
C GLN A 33 14.13 11.74 -21.87
N SER A 34 14.83 11.75 -22.99
CA SER A 34 14.18 11.73 -24.31
C SER A 34 13.70 10.31 -24.65
N LEU A 35 12.46 10.20 -25.11
CA LEU A 35 11.90 8.96 -25.66
C LEU A 35 11.98 8.91 -27.20
N PHE A 36 12.39 10.01 -27.84
CA PHE A 36 12.53 10.11 -29.29
C PHE A 36 13.83 10.88 -29.63
N ASP A 37 14.65 10.31 -30.48
CA ASP A 37 15.96 10.86 -30.86
C ASP A 37 15.91 11.98 -31.94
N GLY A 38 14.70 12.24 -32.44
CA GLY A 38 14.45 13.20 -33.53
C GLY A 38 14.81 12.65 -34.93
N LYS A 39 15.20 11.41 -35.07
CA LYS A 39 15.70 10.83 -36.32
C LYS A 39 15.05 9.51 -36.70
N THR A 40 14.95 8.59 -35.76
CA THR A 40 14.50 7.22 -36.00
C THR A 40 13.31 6.87 -35.12
N LEU A 41 12.62 5.77 -35.40
CA LEU A 41 11.61 5.18 -34.52
C LEU A 41 12.21 4.09 -33.63
N ASP A 42 13.53 4.09 -33.43
CA ASP A 42 14.17 3.14 -32.50
C ASP A 42 13.61 3.33 -31.09
N GLY A 43 13.30 2.23 -30.43
CA GLY A 43 12.60 2.26 -29.15
C GLY A 43 11.08 2.45 -29.26
N TRP A 44 10.53 2.47 -30.47
CA TRP A 44 9.10 2.53 -30.73
C TRP A 44 8.63 1.36 -31.58
N LYS A 45 7.42 0.87 -31.32
CA LYS A 45 6.82 -0.25 -32.06
C LYS A 45 5.39 0.06 -32.44
N ALA A 46 5.13 0.12 -33.74
CA ALA A 46 3.79 0.31 -34.26
C ALA A 46 2.95 -0.99 -34.17
N SER A 47 1.66 -0.84 -33.96
CA SER A 47 0.68 -1.93 -34.04
C SER A 47 0.32 -2.28 -35.50
N GLU A 48 -0.91 -2.51 -35.78
CA GLU A 48 -1.48 -3.06 -37.03
C GLU A 48 -0.98 -2.44 -38.34
N ASN A 49 -0.78 -1.11 -38.43
CA ASN A 49 -0.39 -0.41 -39.66
C ASN A 49 0.92 0.35 -39.44
N LYS A 50 2.06 -0.32 -39.71
CA LYS A 50 3.39 0.22 -39.42
C LYS A 50 3.75 1.47 -40.20
N ASP A 51 3.33 1.56 -41.46
CA ASP A 51 3.61 2.69 -42.36
C ASP A 51 2.85 3.99 -41.99
N THR A 52 2.00 3.93 -40.98
CA THR A 52 1.28 5.10 -40.45
C THR A 52 2.23 6.09 -39.76
N PHE A 53 3.40 5.63 -39.31
CA PHE A 53 4.36 6.45 -38.58
C PHE A 53 5.66 6.57 -39.38
N SER A 54 6.13 7.79 -39.51
CA SER A 54 7.42 8.10 -40.15
C SER A 54 8.12 9.23 -39.38
N THR A 55 9.37 9.46 -39.69
CA THR A 55 10.15 10.58 -39.13
C THR A 55 10.50 11.59 -40.22
N ARG A 56 10.40 12.88 -39.90
CA ARG A 56 10.76 13.99 -40.77
C ARG A 56 11.13 15.22 -39.93
N GLU A 57 12.28 15.84 -40.25
CA GLU A 57 12.68 17.14 -39.66
C GLU A 57 12.56 17.20 -38.11
N GLY A 58 13.02 16.14 -37.42
CA GLY A 58 13.01 16.09 -35.96
C GLY A 58 11.65 15.75 -35.33
N MET A 59 10.69 15.30 -36.11
CA MET A 59 9.36 14.98 -35.62
C MET A 59 8.87 13.60 -36.09
N ILE A 60 7.99 12.99 -35.34
CA ILE A 60 7.19 11.83 -35.76
C ILE A 60 5.98 12.36 -36.50
N VAL A 61 5.79 11.90 -37.73
CA VAL A 61 4.63 12.19 -38.57
C VAL A 61 3.65 11.02 -38.49
N VAL A 62 2.43 11.30 -38.09
CA VAL A 62 1.34 10.33 -37.92
C VAL A 62 0.30 10.56 -39.03
N LYS A 63 0.36 9.70 -40.07
CA LYS A 63 -0.50 9.82 -41.26
C LYS A 63 -0.70 8.45 -41.90
N GLY A 64 -1.93 7.96 -42.04
CA GLY A 64 -2.23 6.64 -42.60
C GLY A 64 -3.50 6.03 -42.02
N PRO A 65 -3.69 4.73 -42.09
CA PRO A 65 -4.76 4.01 -41.41
C PRO A 65 -4.61 4.06 -39.89
N ARG A 66 -5.65 3.65 -39.13
CA ARG A 66 -5.63 3.53 -37.68
C ARG A 66 -4.43 2.67 -37.23
N SER A 67 -3.69 3.14 -36.24
CA SER A 67 -2.58 2.41 -35.61
C SER A 67 -2.17 3.13 -34.32
N HIS A 68 -1.35 2.44 -33.50
CA HIS A 68 -0.76 3.00 -32.28
C HIS A 68 0.74 2.74 -32.29
N LEU A 69 1.52 3.75 -31.92
CA LEU A 69 2.98 3.66 -31.80
C LEU A 69 3.35 3.58 -30.32
N PHE A 70 3.73 2.40 -29.86
CA PHE A 70 4.06 2.13 -28.47
C PHE A 70 5.55 2.33 -28.20
N TYR A 71 5.88 3.00 -27.10
CA TYR A 71 7.24 3.06 -26.63
C TYR A 71 7.64 1.69 -26.04
N VAL A 72 8.76 1.14 -26.53
CA VAL A 72 9.33 -0.15 -26.11
C VAL A 72 10.84 -0.01 -25.83
N GLY A 73 11.32 1.23 -25.68
CA GLY A 73 12.72 1.56 -25.50
C GLY A 73 13.23 1.31 -24.07
N PRO A 74 14.50 1.60 -23.81
CA PRO A 74 15.19 1.20 -22.59
C PRO A 74 14.84 2.02 -21.34
N VAL A 75 14.26 3.23 -21.48
CA VAL A 75 13.96 4.09 -20.32
C VAL A 75 12.91 3.40 -19.45
N GLU A 76 13.26 3.15 -18.18
CA GLU A 76 12.44 2.41 -17.19
C GLU A 76 11.93 1.05 -17.71
N ASN A 77 12.64 0.44 -18.67
CA ASN A 77 12.18 -0.78 -19.36
C ASN A 77 10.77 -0.63 -19.96
N ALA A 78 10.42 0.58 -20.43
CA ALA A 78 9.10 0.94 -20.94
C ALA A 78 7.95 0.66 -19.93
N ASN A 79 8.21 0.76 -18.63
CA ASN A 79 7.24 0.48 -17.58
C ASN A 79 7.23 1.61 -16.52
N PHE A 80 6.45 2.63 -16.79
CA PHE A 80 6.35 3.84 -15.96
C PHE A 80 5.16 3.70 -14.99
N LYS A 81 5.36 4.08 -13.73
CA LYS A 81 4.30 4.12 -12.71
C LYS A 81 3.97 5.56 -12.31
N ASN A 82 4.96 6.30 -11.80
CA ASN A 82 4.87 7.72 -11.53
C ASN A 82 5.80 8.45 -12.48
N PHE A 83 5.33 9.50 -13.10
CA PHE A 83 6.11 10.21 -14.11
C PHE A 83 5.56 11.60 -14.39
N GLU A 84 6.40 12.42 -15.02
CA GLU A 84 5.99 13.55 -15.84
C GLU A 84 6.33 13.18 -17.29
N PHE A 85 5.38 13.31 -18.19
CA PHE A 85 5.55 13.11 -19.63
C PHE A 85 5.23 14.41 -20.36
N LYS A 86 6.03 14.77 -21.33
CA LYS A 86 5.79 15.92 -22.23
C LYS A 86 5.96 15.53 -23.67
N ALA A 87 5.10 16.08 -24.52
CA ALA A 87 5.31 16.06 -25.97
C ALA A 87 4.83 17.39 -26.54
N ASP A 88 5.59 17.91 -27.51
CA ASP A 88 5.07 18.95 -28.37
C ASP A 88 4.28 18.30 -29.50
N VAL A 89 3.06 18.78 -29.69
CA VAL A 89 2.09 18.22 -30.63
C VAL A 89 1.59 19.32 -31.57
N MET A 90 1.37 18.97 -32.84
CA MET A 90 0.68 19.83 -33.80
C MET A 90 -0.31 18.99 -34.58
N THR A 91 -1.52 19.50 -34.73
CA THR A 91 -2.60 18.87 -35.51
C THR A 91 -2.87 19.67 -36.79
N GLU A 92 -3.17 18.97 -37.88
CA GLU A 92 -3.86 19.61 -39.00
C GLU A 92 -5.39 19.76 -38.69
N PRO A 93 -6.10 20.69 -39.31
CA PRO A 93 -7.53 20.90 -39.03
C PRO A 93 -8.36 19.62 -39.20
N GLY A 94 -9.22 19.36 -38.26
CA GLY A 94 -10.08 18.18 -38.25
C GLY A 94 -9.39 16.87 -37.86
N SER A 95 -8.20 16.93 -37.27
CA SER A 95 -7.46 15.75 -36.82
C SER A 95 -7.88 15.30 -35.45
N ASN A 96 -7.83 13.96 -35.22
CA ASN A 96 -8.06 13.28 -33.96
C ASN A 96 -6.88 12.30 -33.67
N SER A 97 -6.37 12.32 -32.45
CA SER A 97 -5.27 11.51 -31.96
C SER A 97 -5.36 11.40 -30.43
N GLY A 98 -4.36 10.78 -29.80
CA GLY A 98 -4.26 10.68 -28.36
C GLY A 98 -2.89 10.21 -27.89
N ILE A 99 -2.58 10.49 -26.65
CA ILE A 99 -1.41 9.99 -25.93
C ILE A 99 -1.89 9.05 -24.83
N TYR A 100 -1.56 7.76 -24.95
CA TYR A 100 -1.87 6.77 -23.95
C TYR A 100 -0.73 6.66 -22.93
N PHE A 101 -1.08 6.38 -21.68
CA PHE A 101 -0.12 6.06 -20.62
C PHE A 101 -0.62 4.90 -19.74
N HIS A 102 0.28 4.21 -19.05
CA HIS A 102 0.03 2.95 -18.33
C HIS A 102 -0.53 1.85 -19.24
N THR A 103 -0.27 1.94 -20.53
CA THR A 103 -0.68 0.95 -21.51
C THR A 103 0.39 -0.13 -21.71
N GLN A 104 0.15 -1.08 -22.57
CA GLN A 104 1.11 -2.10 -22.99
C GLN A 104 0.97 -2.35 -24.48
N TYR A 105 2.05 -2.82 -25.12
CA TYR A 105 2.00 -3.18 -26.52
C TYR A 105 0.91 -4.23 -26.81
N GLN A 106 0.14 -3.99 -27.86
CA GLN A 106 -0.80 -4.95 -28.45
C GLN A 106 -0.77 -4.84 -29.98
N GLU A 107 -1.01 -5.97 -30.67
CA GLU A 107 -0.86 -6.05 -32.12
C GLU A 107 -1.95 -5.29 -32.87
N THR A 108 -3.16 -5.23 -32.34
CA THR A 108 -4.33 -4.66 -33.01
C THR A 108 -5.30 -4.02 -32.03
N GLY A 109 -6.18 -3.17 -32.56
CA GLY A 109 -7.28 -2.55 -31.83
C GLY A 109 -6.84 -1.36 -30.97
N TRP A 110 -7.79 -0.84 -30.20
CA TRP A 110 -7.57 0.26 -29.26
C TRP A 110 -6.84 -0.24 -28.02
N PRO A 111 -5.88 0.54 -27.47
CA PRO A 111 -5.19 0.14 -26.24
C PRO A 111 -6.18 -0.19 -25.11
N SER A 112 -6.12 -1.43 -24.62
CA SER A 112 -7.09 -1.97 -23.66
C SER A 112 -6.77 -1.62 -22.21
N LYS A 113 -5.57 -1.05 -21.95
CA LYS A 113 -5.08 -0.69 -20.60
C LYS A 113 -4.63 0.76 -20.54
N GLY A 114 -4.72 1.31 -19.32
CA GLY A 114 -4.29 2.67 -19.03
C GLY A 114 -5.30 3.73 -19.47
N TYR A 115 -4.85 4.94 -19.54
CA TYR A 115 -5.65 6.11 -19.89
C TYR A 115 -5.18 6.72 -21.21
N GLU A 116 -6.09 7.43 -21.86
CA GLU A 116 -5.84 8.26 -23.03
C GLU A 116 -5.99 9.74 -22.66
N VAL A 117 -5.00 10.54 -23.05
CA VAL A 117 -5.11 12.00 -23.11
C VAL A 117 -5.41 12.39 -24.55
N GLN A 118 -6.55 13.03 -24.76
CA GLN A 118 -7.08 13.35 -26.06
C GLN A 118 -6.26 14.42 -26.77
N VAL A 119 -6.03 14.24 -28.07
CA VAL A 119 -5.47 15.22 -29.00
C VAL A 119 -6.53 15.53 -30.09
N ASN A 120 -7.34 16.54 -29.85
CA ASN A 120 -8.45 16.96 -30.74
C ASN A 120 -8.70 18.45 -30.57
N ASN A 121 -8.23 19.26 -31.52
CA ASN A 121 -8.50 20.72 -31.50
C ASN A 121 -9.80 21.07 -32.20
N SER A 122 -10.10 20.42 -33.35
CA SER A 122 -11.24 20.79 -34.19
C SER A 122 -12.00 19.63 -34.85
N TYR A 123 -11.64 18.38 -34.54
CA TYR A 123 -12.34 17.21 -35.07
C TYR A 123 -13.83 17.21 -34.62
N LYS A 124 -14.73 17.18 -35.58
CA LYS A 124 -16.17 17.33 -35.30
C LYS A 124 -16.85 16.02 -34.85
N GLY A 125 -16.22 14.87 -35.14
CA GLY A 125 -16.78 13.56 -34.78
C GLY A 125 -16.73 13.25 -33.28
N ASP A 126 -15.95 14.01 -32.50
CA ASP A 126 -15.91 13.95 -31.04
C ASP A 126 -15.82 15.37 -30.46
N TRP A 127 -16.62 15.64 -29.44
CA TRP A 127 -16.65 16.93 -28.75
C TRP A 127 -15.57 17.09 -27.69
N LYS A 128 -14.95 15.99 -27.28
CA LYS A 128 -13.88 15.98 -26.27
C LYS A 128 -12.60 16.56 -26.87
N ARG A 129 -12.09 17.61 -26.25
CA ARG A 129 -10.96 18.40 -26.80
C ARG A 129 -9.63 17.96 -26.21
N THR A 130 -8.55 18.42 -26.84
CA THR A 130 -7.16 18.22 -26.41
C THR A 130 -6.99 18.48 -24.90
N GLY A 131 -6.35 17.55 -24.22
CA GLY A 131 -6.14 17.55 -22.78
C GLY A 131 -7.24 16.82 -21.98
N SER A 132 -8.34 16.35 -22.61
CA SER A 132 -9.30 15.49 -21.90
C SER A 132 -8.62 14.20 -21.42
N LEU A 133 -8.86 13.79 -20.17
CA LEU A 133 -8.68 12.41 -19.74
C LEU A 133 -9.91 11.64 -20.26
N TYR A 134 -9.75 10.98 -21.40
CA TYR A 134 -10.83 10.50 -22.27
C TYR A 134 -11.84 9.63 -21.53
N ASP A 135 -13.14 10.02 -21.59
CA ASP A 135 -14.28 9.39 -20.90
C ASP A 135 -14.15 9.30 -19.37
N VAL A 136 -13.34 10.19 -18.78
CA VAL A 136 -13.18 10.30 -17.33
C VAL A 136 -13.39 11.74 -16.89
N VAL A 137 -12.55 12.67 -17.38
CA VAL A 137 -12.71 14.11 -17.20
C VAL A 137 -12.54 14.76 -18.56
N ASN A 138 -13.66 15.10 -19.19
CA ASN A 138 -13.67 15.62 -20.55
C ASN A 138 -13.64 17.15 -20.57
N VAL A 139 -12.77 17.70 -21.41
CA VAL A 139 -12.60 19.13 -21.67
C VAL A 139 -13.40 19.52 -22.90
N LYS A 140 -14.19 20.59 -22.83
CA LYS A 140 -14.99 21.12 -23.96
C LYS A 140 -14.25 22.15 -24.79
N GLU A 141 -13.34 22.89 -24.16
CA GLU A 141 -12.52 23.92 -24.75
C GLU A 141 -11.05 23.64 -24.45
N THR A 142 -10.16 23.95 -25.38
CA THR A 142 -8.73 23.74 -25.23
C THR A 142 -7.94 24.97 -25.63
N PRO A 143 -6.81 25.30 -24.96
CA PRO A 143 -5.93 26.37 -25.42
C PRO A 143 -5.08 25.99 -26.65
N ALA A 144 -5.14 24.73 -27.10
CA ALA A 144 -4.47 24.28 -28.32
C ALA A 144 -5.20 24.70 -29.59
N LYS A 145 -4.43 24.94 -30.66
CA LYS A 145 -4.97 25.32 -31.98
C LYS A 145 -4.33 24.49 -33.09
N ASP A 146 -5.10 24.21 -34.17
CA ASP A 146 -4.58 23.54 -35.35
C ASP A 146 -3.45 24.35 -36.02
N ASN A 147 -2.53 23.68 -36.68
CA ASN A 147 -1.33 24.21 -37.33
C ASN A 147 -0.42 25.05 -36.42
N GLN A 148 -0.53 24.88 -35.11
CA GLN A 148 0.34 25.47 -34.10
C GLN A 148 0.88 24.39 -33.15
N TRP A 149 2.14 24.49 -32.79
CA TRP A 149 2.72 23.63 -31.75
C TRP A 149 2.14 23.98 -30.39
N PHE A 150 1.71 22.97 -29.65
CA PHE A 150 1.31 23.06 -28.26
C PHE A 150 2.00 21.93 -27.49
N THR A 151 2.20 22.13 -26.20
CA THR A 151 2.76 21.11 -25.32
C THR A 151 1.67 20.44 -24.53
N GLU A 152 1.54 19.12 -24.63
CA GLU A 152 0.83 18.30 -23.64
C GLU A 152 1.80 17.83 -22.56
N HIS A 153 1.42 18.07 -21.29
CA HIS A 153 2.18 17.67 -20.13
C HIS A 153 1.30 16.84 -19.19
N ILE A 154 1.61 15.55 -19.05
CA ILE A 154 0.88 14.57 -18.26
C ILE A 154 1.71 14.29 -17.02
N ILE A 155 1.13 14.42 -15.82
CA ILE A 155 1.79 14.18 -14.54
C ILE A 155 0.98 13.12 -13.81
N VAL A 156 1.64 12.03 -13.42
CA VAL A 156 1.03 10.96 -12.62
C VAL A 156 1.84 10.77 -11.33
N ARG A 157 1.17 10.94 -10.20
CA ARG A 157 1.75 10.74 -8.86
C ARG A 157 0.76 9.92 -8.00
N GLY A 158 1.08 8.67 -7.73
CA GLY A 158 0.17 7.78 -7.03
C GLY A 158 -1.15 7.65 -7.78
N LYS A 159 -2.24 8.10 -7.18
CA LYS A 159 -3.58 8.12 -7.79
C LYS A 159 -3.96 9.44 -8.45
N HIS A 160 -3.09 10.41 -8.44
CA HIS A 160 -3.36 11.74 -8.96
C HIS A 160 -2.83 11.91 -10.38
N ILE A 161 -3.69 12.40 -11.28
CA ILE A 161 -3.40 12.72 -12.68
C ILE A 161 -3.64 14.20 -12.89
N THR A 162 -2.61 14.91 -13.33
CA THR A 162 -2.73 16.31 -13.78
C THR A 162 -2.37 16.37 -15.26
N ILE A 163 -3.22 16.98 -16.08
CA ILE A 163 -2.96 17.23 -17.50
C ILE A 163 -2.89 18.73 -17.73
N LYS A 164 -1.83 19.17 -18.41
CA LYS A 164 -1.64 20.56 -18.80
C LYS A 164 -1.48 20.68 -20.30
N VAL A 165 -2.10 21.71 -20.88
CA VAL A 165 -1.91 22.12 -22.28
C VAL A 165 -1.31 23.52 -22.28
N ASN A 166 -0.15 23.71 -22.91
CA ASN A 166 0.63 24.96 -22.89
C ASN A 166 0.87 25.51 -21.47
N GLY A 167 1.02 24.63 -20.48
CA GLY A 167 1.26 24.98 -19.08
C GLY A 167 -0.02 25.25 -18.27
N GLU A 168 -1.17 25.43 -18.91
CA GLU A 168 -2.47 25.57 -18.25
C GLU A 168 -2.99 24.19 -17.82
N THR A 169 -3.41 24.05 -16.57
CA THR A 169 -4.01 22.82 -16.05
C THR A 169 -5.45 22.71 -16.56
N VAL A 170 -5.72 21.71 -17.39
CA VAL A 170 -7.05 21.42 -17.97
C VAL A 170 -7.74 20.24 -17.31
N VAL A 171 -6.98 19.32 -16.69
CA VAL A 171 -7.49 18.20 -15.87
C VAL A 171 -6.69 18.10 -14.59
N ASP A 172 -7.40 17.93 -13.48
CA ASP A 172 -6.89 17.59 -12.15
C ASP A 172 -7.81 16.51 -11.59
N TYR A 173 -7.31 15.25 -11.53
CA TYR A 173 -8.14 14.09 -11.23
C TYR A 173 -7.43 13.16 -10.25
N THR A 174 -8.16 12.73 -9.22
CA THR A 174 -7.71 11.66 -8.32
C THR A 174 -8.56 10.42 -8.54
N GLU A 175 -7.92 9.32 -8.95
CA GLU A 175 -8.59 8.03 -9.16
C GLU A 175 -9.11 7.47 -7.82
N PRO A 176 -10.39 7.06 -7.71
CA PRO A 176 -10.92 6.39 -6.54
C PRO A 176 -10.22 5.06 -6.23
N GLU A 177 -10.28 4.60 -4.97
CA GLU A 177 -9.64 3.33 -4.54
C GLU A 177 -10.14 2.11 -5.32
N ASN A 178 -11.43 2.04 -5.60
CA ASN A 178 -12.08 0.90 -6.26
C ASN A 178 -12.76 1.35 -7.55
N VAL A 179 -11.96 1.83 -8.53
CA VAL A 179 -12.51 2.23 -9.82
C VAL A 179 -12.97 1.00 -10.61
N ILE A 180 -14.24 0.98 -10.98
CA ILE A 180 -14.85 -0.03 -11.88
C ILE A 180 -15.34 0.72 -13.11
N ARG A 181 -14.96 0.26 -14.31
CA ARG A 181 -15.40 0.76 -15.60
C ARG A 181 -15.85 -0.44 -16.44
N GLU A 182 -17.15 -0.67 -16.50
CA GLU A 182 -17.75 -1.86 -17.15
C GLU A 182 -17.35 -1.97 -18.62
N ASP A 183 -17.43 -0.86 -19.36
CA ASP A 183 -17.09 -0.84 -20.80
C ASP A 183 -15.58 -0.90 -21.07
N TRP A 184 -14.76 -0.46 -20.14
CA TRP A 184 -13.30 -0.38 -20.26
C TRP A 184 -12.60 -0.79 -18.96
N PRO A 185 -12.59 -2.09 -18.60
CA PRO A 185 -12.04 -2.56 -17.31
C PRO A 185 -10.56 -2.25 -17.07
N GLY A 186 -9.80 -2.09 -18.16
CA GLY A 186 -8.38 -1.72 -18.12
C GLY A 186 -8.11 -0.22 -18.02
N ARG A 187 -9.12 0.65 -18.13
CA ARG A 187 -8.99 2.13 -18.00
C ARG A 187 -8.87 2.54 -16.55
N LYS A 188 -7.70 2.31 -16.01
CA LYS A 188 -7.31 2.61 -14.62
C LYS A 188 -5.81 2.79 -14.50
N LEU A 189 -5.38 3.45 -13.42
CA LEU A 189 -3.97 3.57 -13.08
C LEU A 189 -3.36 2.20 -12.76
N SER A 190 -2.14 1.98 -13.24
CA SER A 190 -1.35 0.79 -12.99
C SER A 190 0.15 1.11 -13.15
N SER A 191 0.81 0.43 -14.04
CA SER A 191 2.07 0.80 -14.65
C SER A 191 2.10 0.29 -16.09
N GLY A 192 2.92 0.89 -16.93
CA GLY A 192 3.04 0.51 -18.32
C GLY A 192 3.73 1.58 -19.14
N THR A 193 3.60 1.46 -20.44
CA THR A 193 4.26 2.34 -21.40
C THR A 193 3.36 3.45 -21.91
N PHE A 194 3.87 4.23 -22.86
CA PHE A 194 3.14 5.25 -23.62
C PHE A 194 2.83 4.75 -25.02
N ALA A 195 1.75 5.28 -25.61
CA ALA A 195 1.49 5.10 -27.03
C ALA A 195 0.93 6.38 -27.64
N LEU A 196 1.34 6.65 -28.91
CA LEU A 196 0.80 7.73 -29.73
C LEU A 196 -0.24 7.15 -30.68
N GLN A 197 -1.40 7.76 -30.74
CA GLN A 197 -2.53 7.26 -31.51
C GLN A 197 -2.59 7.85 -32.92
N ARG A 198 -2.99 7.04 -33.86
CA ARG A 198 -3.58 7.41 -35.12
C ARG A 198 -5.05 6.97 -35.11
N HIS A 199 -5.96 7.92 -35.06
CA HIS A 199 -7.38 7.63 -34.87
C HIS A 199 -8.07 7.16 -36.17
N ASP A 200 -7.95 7.94 -37.23
CA ASP A 200 -8.67 7.75 -38.49
C ASP A 200 -7.85 8.23 -39.71
N PRO A 201 -8.19 7.79 -40.96
CA PRO A 201 -7.39 8.10 -42.15
C PRO A 201 -7.33 9.58 -42.56
N ASN A 202 -8.15 10.45 -41.97
CA ASN A 202 -8.16 11.88 -42.31
C ASN A 202 -7.35 12.75 -41.37
N SER A 203 -7.00 12.21 -40.17
CA SER A 203 -6.20 12.95 -39.19
C SER A 203 -4.73 13.01 -39.59
N VAL A 204 -4.06 14.13 -39.40
CA VAL A 204 -2.60 14.28 -39.52
C VAL A 204 -2.08 14.99 -38.28
N VAL A 205 -1.15 14.32 -37.58
CA VAL A 205 -0.60 14.81 -36.32
C VAL A 205 0.90 14.66 -36.30
N TYR A 206 1.58 15.60 -35.69
CA TYR A 206 3.02 15.65 -35.55
C TYR A 206 3.40 15.68 -34.07
N PHE A 207 4.41 14.90 -33.69
CA PHE A 207 4.96 14.84 -32.33
C PHE A 207 6.46 15.09 -32.34
N LYS A 208 6.97 15.90 -31.41
CA LYS A 208 8.39 16.09 -31.18
C LYS A 208 8.66 16.34 -29.69
N ASN A 209 9.95 16.43 -29.33
CA ASN A 209 10.35 16.71 -27.93
C ASN A 209 9.65 15.79 -26.91
N ILE A 210 9.54 14.50 -27.27
CA ILE A 210 8.87 13.51 -26.44
C ILE A 210 9.79 13.15 -25.27
N MET A 211 9.45 13.59 -24.10
CA MET A 211 10.29 13.50 -22.90
C MET A 211 9.52 12.86 -21.76
N VAL A 212 10.22 12.10 -20.94
CA VAL A 212 9.71 11.58 -19.69
C VAL A 212 10.67 11.91 -18.53
N LYS A 213 10.13 12.19 -17.39
CA LYS A 213 10.82 12.28 -16.11
C LYS A 213 10.19 11.27 -15.17
N PRO A 214 10.83 10.11 -14.95
CA PRO A 214 10.36 9.17 -13.94
C PRO A 214 10.32 9.86 -12.58
N LEU A 215 9.25 9.62 -11.84
CA LEU A 215 9.09 10.17 -10.50
C LEU A 215 9.20 9.03 -9.49
N PRO A 216 9.82 9.27 -8.32
CA PRO A 216 9.84 8.29 -7.26
C PRO A 216 8.39 7.93 -6.89
N SER A 217 8.17 6.66 -6.57
CA SER A 217 6.94 6.27 -5.89
C SER A 217 6.88 7.04 -4.58
N GLU A 218 5.77 7.75 -4.31
CA GLU A 218 5.52 8.20 -2.95
C GLU A 218 5.68 6.97 -2.05
N PRO A 219 6.44 7.06 -0.96
CA PRO A 219 6.49 5.95 -0.02
C PRO A 219 5.04 5.63 0.35
N ALA A 220 4.64 4.39 0.13
CA ALA A 220 3.29 3.96 0.50
C ALA A 220 3.07 4.39 1.95
N LYS A 221 1.96 5.11 2.22
CA LYS A 221 1.65 5.50 3.59
C LYS A 221 1.66 4.23 4.44
N LYS A 222 2.63 4.13 5.34
CA LYS A 222 2.79 2.97 6.20
C LYS A 222 1.55 2.79 7.08
N PHE A 223 1.22 1.55 7.37
CA PHE A 223 0.26 1.24 8.43
C PHE A 223 0.94 1.51 9.77
N LYS A 224 0.38 2.39 10.56
CA LYS A 224 0.90 2.70 11.88
C LYS A 224 0.22 1.83 12.93
N ALA A 225 0.96 0.91 13.52
CA ALA A 225 0.51 0.07 14.62
C ALA A 225 1.07 0.57 15.94
N VAL A 226 0.25 0.61 17.00
CA VAL A 226 0.74 0.70 18.37
C VAL A 226 0.65 -0.68 19.01
N VAL A 227 1.80 -1.21 19.45
CA VAL A 227 1.90 -2.52 20.11
C VAL A 227 1.88 -2.32 21.62
N VAL A 228 0.77 -2.69 22.21
CA VAL A 228 0.49 -2.51 23.64
C VAL A 228 0.88 -3.78 24.38
N THR A 229 1.85 -3.67 25.29
CA THR A 229 2.36 -4.76 26.14
C THR A 229 2.18 -4.43 27.62
N GLY A 230 2.44 -5.38 28.50
CA GLY A 230 2.40 -5.22 29.96
C GLY A 230 1.48 -6.21 30.67
N GLY A 231 1.68 -6.38 31.97
CA GLY A 231 0.89 -7.30 32.82
C GLY A 231 1.23 -8.78 32.65
N HIS A 232 2.19 -9.12 31.78
CA HIS A 232 2.75 -10.47 31.57
C HIS A 232 4.16 -10.37 31.00
N ASP A 233 5.06 -11.21 31.47
CA ASP A 233 6.44 -11.30 30.96
C ASP A 233 6.47 -12.08 29.64
N PHE A 234 7.40 -11.72 28.74
CA PHE A 234 7.57 -12.36 27.45
C PHE A 234 8.95 -12.09 26.86
N ASP A 235 9.36 -12.89 25.89
CA ASP A 235 10.61 -12.72 25.13
C ASP A 235 10.50 -11.54 24.16
N GLN A 236 10.90 -10.35 24.59
CA GLN A 236 10.69 -9.10 23.86
C GLN A 236 11.31 -9.09 22.47
N LYS A 237 12.60 -9.47 22.34
CA LYS A 237 13.30 -9.40 21.05
C LYS A 237 12.66 -10.29 19.98
N PRO A 238 12.39 -11.58 20.22
CA PRO A 238 11.66 -12.42 19.27
C PRO A 238 10.27 -11.91 18.95
N PHE A 239 9.50 -11.46 19.96
CA PHE A 239 8.15 -10.93 19.75
C PHE A 239 8.14 -9.70 18.84
N PHE A 240 8.96 -8.69 19.15
CA PHE A 240 8.96 -7.48 18.34
C PHE A 240 9.50 -7.69 16.92
N SER A 241 10.30 -8.76 16.69
CA SER A 241 10.70 -9.13 15.32
C SER A 241 9.53 -9.47 14.39
N LEU A 242 8.35 -9.81 14.94
CA LEU A 242 7.12 -10.04 14.17
C LEU A 242 6.68 -8.79 13.35
N PHE A 243 7.06 -7.62 13.80
CA PHE A 243 6.67 -6.33 13.19
C PHE A 243 7.77 -5.73 12.31
N GLU A 244 8.92 -6.41 12.20
CA GLU A 244 10.10 -5.95 11.48
C GLU A 244 10.22 -6.60 10.10
N GLY A 245 10.89 -5.90 9.15
CA GLY A 245 11.14 -6.39 7.79
C GLY A 245 10.00 -6.12 6.80
N TYR A 246 9.02 -5.28 7.15
CA TYR A 246 7.93 -4.87 6.26
C TYR A 246 8.07 -3.39 5.89
N ASP A 247 8.12 -3.08 4.60
CA ASP A 247 8.25 -1.71 4.11
C ASP A 247 6.99 -0.85 4.36
N ASP A 248 5.84 -1.51 4.51
CA ASP A 248 4.52 -0.89 4.64
C ASP A 248 3.97 -0.87 6.07
N ILE A 249 4.67 -1.44 7.05
CA ILE A 249 4.27 -1.46 8.46
C ILE A 249 5.28 -0.66 9.29
N GLU A 250 4.77 0.27 10.08
CA GLU A 250 5.51 1.01 11.11
C GLU A 250 4.86 0.72 12.45
N TYR A 251 5.66 0.47 13.49
CA TYR A 251 5.10 0.23 14.82
C TYR A 251 5.78 1.04 15.90
N VAL A 252 5.01 1.32 16.95
CA VAL A 252 5.45 1.96 18.18
C VAL A 252 5.13 1.04 19.36
N ARG A 253 6.04 0.96 20.31
CA ARG A 253 5.85 0.17 21.54
C ARG A 253 5.16 1.02 22.60
N ALA A 254 4.15 0.47 23.24
CA ALA A 254 3.44 1.07 24.37
C ALA A 254 3.39 0.05 25.52
N ASP A 255 4.40 0.11 26.39
CA ASP A 255 4.47 -0.76 27.55
C ASP A 255 3.60 -0.22 28.68
N GLN A 256 2.53 -0.95 29.02
CA GLN A 256 1.55 -0.57 30.03
C GLN A 256 1.94 -1.22 31.36
N LYS A 257 2.20 -0.39 32.35
CA LYS A 257 2.61 -0.91 33.67
C LYS A 257 1.47 -1.60 34.37
N ASP A 258 0.28 -0.94 34.50
CA ASP A 258 -0.88 -1.53 35.17
C ASP A 258 -2.23 -1.00 34.67
N HIS A 259 -2.25 0.14 33.99
CA HIS A 259 -3.47 0.95 33.94
C HIS A 259 -3.94 1.32 32.54
N SER A 260 -3.34 0.75 31.49
CA SER A 260 -3.72 1.04 30.10
C SER A 260 -3.57 2.53 29.73
N GLU A 261 -2.46 3.13 30.16
CA GLU A 261 -2.15 4.56 30.11
C GLU A 261 -2.25 5.11 28.69
N ILE A 262 -1.97 4.30 27.67
CA ILE A 262 -2.08 4.69 26.25
C ILE A 262 -3.47 5.23 25.88
N PHE A 263 -4.51 4.83 26.61
CA PHE A 263 -5.89 5.26 26.38
C PHE A 263 -6.30 6.46 27.24
N GLU A 264 -5.40 7.09 28.00
CA GLU A 264 -5.72 8.26 28.83
C GLU A 264 -6.07 9.47 27.98
N ASP A 265 -5.21 9.82 27.03
CA ASP A 265 -5.42 10.89 26.06
C ASP A 265 -5.29 10.36 24.63
N ILE A 266 -6.37 10.50 23.87
CA ILE A 266 -6.46 10.07 22.48
C ILE A 266 -6.57 11.26 21.50
N SER A 267 -6.27 12.48 21.94
CA SER A 267 -6.39 13.69 21.11
C SER A 267 -5.39 13.66 19.94
N GLY A 268 -4.16 13.21 20.20
CA GLY A 268 -3.10 13.04 19.20
C GLY A 268 -3.03 11.64 18.56
N TRP A 269 -4.09 10.84 18.62
CA TRP A 269 -4.06 9.47 18.11
C TRP A 269 -3.86 9.39 16.60
N ASP A 270 -2.75 8.81 16.19
CA ASP A 270 -2.28 8.70 14.79
C ASP A 270 -1.98 7.24 14.37
N TYR A 271 -2.53 6.28 15.09
CA TYR A 271 -2.34 4.85 14.78
C TYR A 271 -3.56 4.29 14.05
N ASP A 272 -3.30 3.46 13.01
CA ASP A 272 -4.34 2.76 12.25
C ASP A 272 -4.81 1.48 12.98
N VAL A 273 -3.92 0.84 13.79
CA VAL A 273 -4.19 -0.44 14.48
C VAL A 273 -3.63 -0.43 15.89
N ILE A 274 -4.40 -0.95 16.83
CA ILE A 274 -3.99 -1.31 18.18
C ILE A 274 -3.67 -2.81 18.18
N VAL A 275 -2.40 -3.18 18.41
CA VAL A 275 -2.00 -4.56 18.63
C VAL A 275 -1.92 -4.78 20.14
N LEU A 276 -2.79 -5.60 20.67
CA LEU A 276 -2.83 -5.93 22.09
C LEU A 276 -2.05 -7.22 22.35
N PHE A 277 -1.01 -7.11 23.13
CA PHE A 277 -0.23 -8.22 23.68
C PHE A 277 0.04 -7.94 25.16
N ASN A 278 -1.02 -7.62 25.89
CA ASN A 278 -1.00 -7.26 27.31
C ASN A 278 -1.92 -8.18 28.10
N MET A 279 -1.69 -8.30 29.38
CA MET A 279 -2.59 -9.00 30.33
C MET A 279 -2.99 -8.06 31.48
N THR A 280 -3.12 -6.77 31.16
CA THR A 280 -3.47 -5.71 32.09
C THR A 280 -4.91 -5.87 32.59
N GLN A 281 -5.11 -5.79 33.90
CA GLN A 281 -6.44 -6.02 34.49
C GLN A 281 -7.23 -4.73 34.67
N ASN A 282 -6.56 -3.61 34.92
CA ASN A 282 -7.21 -2.35 35.26
C ASN A 282 -7.36 -1.46 34.03
N ILE A 283 -8.57 -0.96 33.84
CA ILE A 283 -8.89 0.09 32.85
C ILE A 283 -9.98 0.98 33.43
N SER A 284 -9.70 2.27 33.59
CA SER A 284 -10.66 3.24 34.13
C SER A 284 -11.85 3.46 33.17
N PRO A 285 -13.02 3.89 33.67
CA PRO A 285 -14.17 4.20 32.81
C PRO A 285 -13.83 5.21 31.69
N GLN A 286 -12.99 6.20 31.95
CA GLN A 286 -12.52 7.16 30.95
C GLN A 286 -11.72 6.47 29.84
N ARG A 287 -10.80 5.58 30.19
CA ARG A 287 -9.97 4.83 29.24
C ARG A 287 -10.80 3.83 28.44
N GLN A 288 -11.80 3.19 29.04
CA GLN A 288 -12.79 2.34 28.36
C GLN A 288 -13.55 3.15 27.29
N ALA A 289 -14.03 4.34 27.66
CA ALA A 289 -14.72 5.24 26.74
C ALA A 289 -13.80 5.71 25.59
N ASN A 290 -12.55 6.04 25.89
CA ASN A 290 -11.56 6.43 24.89
C ASN A 290 -11.23 5.28 23.93
N PHE A 291 -11.02 4.06 24.45
CA PHE A 291 -10.81 2.87 23.62
C PHE A 291 -11.99 2.65 22.67
N THR A 292 -13.22 2.65 23.19
CA THR A 292 -14.44 2.50 22.38
C THR A 292 -14.58 3.62 21.34
N LYS A 293 -14.21 4.86 21.69
CA LYS A 293 -14.21 6.00 20.77
C LYS A 293 -13.23 5.80 19.60
N LEU A 294 -12.06 5.23 19.85
CA LEU A 294 -11.10 4.87 18.78
C LEU A 294 -11.69 3.85 17.80
N LEU A 295 -12.37 2.81 18.32
CA LEU A 295 -13.01 1.81 17.47
C LEU A 295 -14.12 2.41 16.62
N ASN A 296 -14.90 3.33 17.18
CA ASN A 296 -15.94 4.06 16.45
C ASN A 296 -15.37 5.02 15.39
N ARG A 297 -14.11 5.43 15.50
CA ARG A 297 -13.38 6.15 14.45
C ARG A 297 -12.85 5.22 13.35
N GLY A 298 -12.85 3.90 13.58
CA GLY A 298 -12.35 2.89 12.64
C GLY A 298 -10.94 2.40 12.90
N VAL A 299 -10.33 2.75 14.06
CA VAL A 299 -9.03 2.18 14.48
C VAL A 299 -9.20 0.68 14.70
N GLY A 300 -8.42 -0.15 13.99
CA GLY A 300 -8.51 -1.60 14.09
C GLY A 300 -7.89 -2.17 15.35
N VAL A 301 -8.22 -3.42 15.68
CA VAL A 301 -7.65 -4.15 16.82
C VAL A 301 -7.13 -5.51 16.38
N LEU A 302 -5.89 -5.81 16.74
CA LEU A 302 -5.30 -7.15 16.67
C LEU A 302 -5.01 -7.59 18.11
N ALA A 303 -5.83 -8.48 18.66
CA ALA A 303 -5.65 -9.04 20.00
C ALA A 303 -4.89 -10.35 19.90
N LEU A 304 -3.74 -10.45 20.59
CA LEU A 304 -2.84 -11.59 20.54
C LEU A 304 -2.79 -12.31 21.88
N HIS A 305 -2.87 -13.63 21.82
CA HIS A 305 -2.57 -14.58 22.89
C HIS A 305 -3.20 -14.20 24.23
N HIS A 306 -2.37 -13.92 25.23
CA HIS A 306 -2.81 -13.65 26.60
C HIS A 306 -3.62 -12.33 26.76
N SER A 307 -3.71 -11.51 25.72
CA SER A 307 -4.62 -10.36 25.75
C SER A 307 -6.09 -10.75 25.94
N MET A 308 -6.47 -12.01 25.64
CA MET A 308 -7.77 -12.57 25.98
C MET A 308 -8.06 -12.59 27.50
N GLY A 309 -7.01 -12.58 28.32
CA GLY A 309 -7.07 -12.51 29.78
C GLY A 309 -7.12 -11.09 30.35
N SER A 310 -7.01 -10.05 29.52
CA SER A 310 -7.05 -8.66 29.96
C SER A 310 -8.44 -8.22 30.42
N PHE A 311 -8.47 -7.15 31.23
CA PHE A 311 -9.68 -6.40 31.59
C PHE A 311 -10.87 -7.25 32.05
N GLN A 312 -10.62 -8.20 32.96
CA GLN A 312 -11.61 -9.17 33.41
C GLN A 312 -12.93 -8.56 33.91
N GLN A 313 -12.89 -7.33 34.42
CA GLN A 313 -14.06 -6.62 34.95
C GLN A 313 -14.75 -5.75 33.90
N TRP A 314 -14.26 -5.72 32.66
CA TRP A 314 -14.85 -4.93 31.57
C TRP A 314 -15.52 -5.86 30.53
N ASP A 315 -16.80 -6.13 30.72
CA ASP A 315 -17.54 -7.07 29.85
C ASP A 315 -17.61 -6.65 28.38
N GLU A 316 -17.55 -5.36 28.09
CA GLU A 316 -17.54 -4.87 26.72
C GLU A 316 -16.26 -5.30 25.98
N TYR A 317 -15.13 -5.43 26.68
CA TYR A 317 -13.88 -5.92 26.07
C TYR A 317 -14.05 -7.31 25.44
N ARG A 318 -14.77 -8.21 26.13
CA ARG A 318 -15.11 -9.53 25.58
C ARG A 318 -15.90 -9.44 24.27
N LYS A 319 -16.84 -8.47 24.18
CA LYS A 319 -17.62 -8.24 22.96
C LYS A 319 -16.74 -7.65 21.85
N ILE A 320 -15.80 -6.79 22.21
CA ILE A 320 -14.84 -6.17 21.25
C ILE A 320 -13.98 -7.24 20.61
N ILE A 321 -13.24 -8.02 21.39
CA ILE A 321 -12.26 -9.00 20.83
C ILE A 321 -12.89 -10.35 20.46
N GLY A 322 -14.15 -10.59 20.85
CA GLY A 322 -14.86 -11.82 20.53
C GLY A 322 -14.50 -13.03 21.37
N GLY A 323 -13.66 -12.86 22.41
CA GLY A 323 -13.19 -13.93 23.27
C GLY A 323 -12.88 -13.49 24.68
N LYS A 324 -12.75 -14.44 25.61
CA LYS A 324 -12.32 -14.21 27.00
C LYS A 324 -11.64 -15.46 27.56
N TYR A 325 -10.45 -15.29 28.12
CA TYR A 325 -9.84 -16.25 28.99
C TYR A 325 -10.27 -15.93 30.42
N TYR A 326 -10.98 -16.86 31.08
CA TYR A 326 -11.50 -16.67 32.45
C TYR A 326 -10.41 -16.96 33.48
N LEU A 327 -9.84 -15.93 34.11
CA LEU A 327 -8.85 -16.09 35.18
C LEU A 327 -9.42 -16.74 36.44
N LYS A 328 -10.74 -16.61 36.64
CA LYS A 328 -11.49 -17.21 37.77
C LYS A 328 -12.79 -17.77 37.25
N PRO A 329 -13.34 -18.82 37.91
CA PRO A 329 -14.66 -19.30 37.52
C PRO A 329 -15.73 -18.22 37.76
N THR A 330 -16.79 -18.28 36.96
CA THR A 330 -18.02 -17.48 37.13
C THR A 330 -19.17 -18.41 37.44
N ALA A 331 -20.38 -17.87 37.66
CA ALA A 331 -21.59 -18.70 37.87
C ALA A 331 -21.88 -19.61 36.68
N GLU A 332 -21.49 -19.19 35.47
CA GLU A 332 -21.85 -19.86 34.22
C GLU A 332 -20.67 -20.58 33.56
N ASN A 333 -19.42 -20.22 33.89
CA ASN A 333 -18.22 -20.72 33.21
C ASN A 333 -17.16 -21.15 34.22
N ALA A 334 -16.55 -22.30 34.00
CA ALA A 334 -15.34 -22.70 34.69
C ALA A 334 -14.18 -21.73 34.38
N ALA A 335 -13.14 -21.69 35.20
CA ALA A 335 -11.91 -21.00 34.86
C ALA A 335 -11.32 -21.61 33.61
N SER A 336 -10.71 -20.77 32.77
CA SER A 336 -9.91 -21.25 31.65
C SER A 336 -8.62 -21.90 32.15
N THR A 337 -8.10 -22.84 31.39
CA THR A 337 -6.84 -23.51 31.67
C THR A 337 -5.89 -23.32 30.51
N TYR A 338 -4.60 -23.45 30.78
CA TYR A 338 -3.55 -23.42 29.76
C TYR A 338 -2.63 -24.64 29.88
N LYS A 339 -1.93 -24.93 28.80
CA LYS A 339 -0.88 -25.94 28.78
C LYS A 339 0.28 -25.43 27.95
N HIS A 340 1.46 -25.34 28.56
CA HIS A 340 2.73 -25.00 27.90
C HIS A 340 3.27 -26.16 27.09
N ASP A 341 4.22 -25.87 26.20
CA ASP A 341 5.05 -26.83 25.48
C ASP A 341 4.24 -27.89 24.74
N VAL A 342 3.23 -27.43 23.97
CA VAL A 342 2.39 -28.29 23.15
C VAL A 342 2.79 -28.20 21.70
N ASP A 343 3.07 -29.35 21.07
CA ASP A 343 3.22 -29.46 19.62
C ASP A 343 1.85 -29.70 18.98
N PHE A 344 1.38 -28.76 18.17
CA PHE A 344 0.08 -28.88 17.52
C PHE A 344 0.06 -28.23 16.13
N THR A 345 -0.98 -28.56 15.36
CA THR A 345 -1.19 -27.96 14.04
C THR A 345 -2.27 -26.88 14.12
N VAL A 346 -1.98 -25.74 13.52
CA VAL A 346 -2.94 -24.68 13.24
C VAL A 346 -3.51 -24.90 11.83
N HIS A 347 -4.81 -25.13 11.75
CA HIS A 347 -5.53 -25.35 10.50
C HIS A 347 -6.18 -24.05 10.00
N ILE A 348 -6.08 -23.79 8.71
CA ILE A 348 -6.71 -22.64 8.05
C ILE A 348 -8.18 -22.98 7.75
N ALA A 349 -9.08 -22.46 8.57
CA ALA A 349 -10.53 -22.70 8.44
C ALA A 349 -11.18 -21.90 7.30
N ASP A 350 -10.61 -20.75 6.94
CA ASP A 350 -11.10 -19.88 5.85
C ASP A 350 -9.93 -19.34 5.03
N SER A 351 -9.52 -20.07 3.99
CA SER A 351 -8.39 -19.74 3.11
C SER A 351 -8.67 -18.56 2.16
N LYS A 352 -9.94 -18.10 2.04
CA LYS A 352 -10.32 -16.99 1.17
C LYS A 352 -10.24 -15.64 1.86
N HIS A 353 -10.18 -15.61 3.18
CA HIS A 353 -10.10 -14.36 3.94
C HIS A 353 -8.75 -13.66 3.70
N PRO A 354 -8.68 -12.31 3.58
CA PRO A 354 -7.43 -11.59 3.37
C PRO A 354 -6.31 -11.91 4.37
N ILE A 355 -6.65 -12.18 5.63
CA ILE A 355 -5.68 -12.53 6.68
C ILE A 355 -5.02 -13.88 6.45
N THR A 356 -5.73 -14.84 5.88
CA THR A 356 -5.27 -16.23 5.71
C THR A 356 -4.92 -16.61 4.28
N ARG A 357 -5.15 -15.69 3.32
CA ARG A 357 -4.89 -15.94 1.91
C ARG A 357 -3.41 -16.25 1.66
N GLY A 358 -3.14 -17.37 1.00
CA GLY A 358 -1.79 -17.82 0.68
C GLY A 358 -1.03 -18.42 1.85
N ILE A 359 -1.71 -18.68 2.99
CA ILE A 359 -1.17 -19.37 4.16
C ILE A 359 -1.74 -20.79 4.17
N GLY A 360 -0.90 -21.78 4.30
CA GLY A 360 -1.28 -23.18 4.54
C GLY A 360 -1.34 -23.52 6.02
N ASP A 361 -1.85 -24.71 6.35
CA ASP A 361 -1.75 -25.27 7.69
C ASP A 361 -0.28 -25.34 8.12
N PHE A 362 -0.01 -25.09 9.41
CA PHE A 362 1.35 -25.12 9.94
C PHE A 362 1.40 -25.70 11.34
N SER A 363 2.49 -26.40 11.64
CA SER A 363 2.76 -26.93 12.97
C SER A 363 3.56 -25.93 13.79
N THR A 364 3.29 -25.87 15.08
CA THR A 364 3.97 -24.97 16.02
C THR A 364 4.15 -25.66 17.37
N HIS A 365 5.13 -25.17 18.12
CA HIS A 365 5.34 -25.49 19.53
C HIS A 365 4.97 -24.25 20.35
N ASP A 366 3.85 -24.31 21.08
CA ASP A 366 3.30 -23.13 21.75
C ASP A 366 2.42 -23.49 22.96
N GLU A 367 1.81 -22.49 23.58
CA GLU A 367 0.84 -22.64 24.66
C GLU A 367 -0.58 -22.77 24.10
N THR A 368 -1.39 -23.63 24.68
CA THR A 368 -2.80 -23.84 24.34
C THR A 368 -3.72 -23.37 25.47
N TYR A 369 -4.94 -22.90 25.09
CA TYR A 369 -5.98 -22.48 26.04
C TYR A 369 -7.25 -23.32 25.91
N LYS A 370 -7.85 -23.66 27.07
CA LYS A 370 -9.09 -24.43 27.16
C LYS A 370 -10.12 -23.74 28.04
N ASN A 371 -11.40 -23.97 27.76
CA ASN A 371 -12.55 -23.38 28.45
C ASN A 371 -12.60 -21.85 28.33
N CYS A 372 -12.24 -21.31 27.17
CA CYS A 372 -12.40 -19.90 26.86
C CYS A 372 -13.84 -19.56 26.47
N GLY A 373 -14.26 -18.33 26.72
CA GLY A 373 -15.52 -17.84 26.21
C GLY A 373 -15.39 -17.28 24.78
N PHE A 374 -16.35 -17.60 23.92
CA PHE A 374 -16.38 -17.13 22.53
C PHE A 374 -17.71 -16.47 22.20
N GLN A 375 -17.68 -15.43 21.35
CA GLN A 375 -18.87 -14.84 20.77
C GLN A 375 -19.34 -15.67 19.56
N LYS A 376 -20.67 -15.90 19.47
CA LYS A 376 -21.27 -16.75 18.43
C LYS A 376 -21.15 -16.18 17.01
N ASP A 377 -21.01 -14.87 16.89
CA ASP A 377 -20.89 -14.11 15.64
C ASP A 377 -19.45 -13.93 15.15
N ASN A 378 -18.48 -14.60 15.79
CA ASN A 378 -17.11 -14.63 15.31
C ASN A 378 -17.02 -15.40 13.98
N ARG A 379 -16.33 -14.82 12.98
CA ARG A 379 -15.90 -15.56 11.80
C ARG A 379 -14.56 -16.23 12.09
N VAL A 380 -14.59 -17.55 12.26
CA VAL A 380 -13.39 -18.34 12.58
C VAL A 380 -12.48 -18.43 11.35
N LEU A 381 -11.20 -18.11 11.54
CA LEU A 381 -10.15 -18.20 10.52
C LEU A 381 -9.18 -19.34 10.77
N LEU A 382 -8.90 -19.63 12.05
CA LEU A 382 -7.91 -20.61 12.50
C LEU A 382 -8.55 -21.58 13.49
N THR A 383 -8.20 -22.85 13.36
CA THR A 383 -8.62 -23.90 14.30
C THR A 383 -7.46 -24.82 14.65
N THR A 384 -7.64 -25.62 15.70
CA THR A 384 -6.77 -26.76 16.02
C THR A 384 -7.62 -27.94 16.46
N ASP A 385 -7.11 -29.16 16.31
CA ASP A 385 -7.73 -30.37 16.81
C ASP A 385 -7.03 -30.90 18.10
N ASP A 386 -6.06 -30.13 18.65
CA ASP A 386 -5.37 -30.51 19.89
C ASP A 386 -6.36 -30.55 21.07
N PRO A 387 -6.42 -31.64 21.85
CA PRO A 387 -7.39 -31.81 22.95
C PRO A 387 -7.17 -30.85 24.12
N THR A 388 -5.99 -30.25 24.26
CA THR A 388 -5.66 -29.28 25.31
C THR A 388 -6.06 -27.84 24.94
N SER A 389 -6.55 -27.63 23.71
CA SER A 389 -7.07 -26.36 23.22
C SER A 389 -8.58 -26.38 23.03
N ASP A 390 -9.21 -25.20 23.01
CA ASP A 390 -10.48 -25.02 22.34
C ASP A 390 -10.26 -25.03 20.82
N LYS A 391 -11.28 -25.44 20.06
CA LYS A 391 -11.13 -25.60 18.60
C LYS A 391 -10.83 -24.28 17.87
N PRO A 392 -11.52 -23.15 18.11
CA PRO A 392 -11.17 -21.86 17.51
C PRO A 392 -9.92 -21.29 18.18
N VAL A 393 -8.85 -21.04 17.36
CA VAL A 393 -7.63 -20.38 17.83
C VAL A 393 -7.35 -19.05 17.11
N GLY A 394 -8.23 -18.63 16.20
CA GLY A 394 -8.19 -17.30 15.58
C GLY A 394 -9.48 -16.97 14.85
N TRP A 395 -9.91 -15.71 14.98
CA TRP A 395 -11.17 -15.22 14.39
C TRP A 395 -11.13 -13.73 14.10
N VAL A 396 -12.11 -13.28 13.33
CA VAL A 396 -12.36 -11.87 13.06
C VAL A 396 -13.81 -11.50 13.33
N ARG A 397 -14.01 -10.22 13.56
CA ARG A 397 -15.33 -9.59 13.72
C ARG A 397 -15.27 -8.10 13.43
N ASN A 398 -16.40 -7.44 13.40
CA ASN A 398 -16.50 -5.99 13.41
C ASN A 398 -17.02 -5.53 14.79
N TYR A 399 -16.50 -4.38 15.25
CA TYR A 399 -17.04 -3.69 16.42
C TYR A 399 -17.14 -2.19 16.10
N GLY A 400 -18.36 -1.67 16.03
CA GLY A 400 -18.58 -0.32 15.48
C GLY A 400 -18.03 -0.22 14.05
N LYS A 401 -17.10 0.72 13.82
CA LYS A 401 -16.40 0.86 12.54
C LYS A 401 -15.07 0.09 12.47
N ALA A 402 -14.63 -0.48 13.59
CA ALA A 402 -13.36 -1.18 13.68
C ALA A 402 -13.45 -2.61 13.14
N LYS A 403 -12.40 -3.03 12.45
CA LYS A 403 -12.10 -4.42 12.14
C LYS A 403 -11.28 -5.00 13.29
N VAL A 404 -11.70 -6.13 13.83
CA VAL A 404 -11.06 -6.78 14.99
C VAL A 404 -10.65 -8.19 14.62
N CYS A 405 -9.39 -8.52 14.86
CA CYS A 405 -8.83 -9.85 14.73
C CYS A 405 -8.32 -10.31 16.11
N CYS A 406 -8.61 -11.55 16.49
CA CYS A 406 -8.06 -12.17 17.68
C CYS A 406 -7.38 -13.48 17.29
N ILE A 407 -6.14 -13.67 17.77
CA ILE A 407 -5.31 -14.86 17.52
C ILE A 407 -4.82 -15.36 18.86
N GLN A 408 -5.26 -16.57 19.26
CA GLN A 408 -4.90 -17.20 20.53
C GLN A 408 -3.44 -17.70 20.54
N VAL A 409 -2.95 -18.23 19.42
CA VAL A 409 -1.57 -18.72 19.25
C VAL A 409 -0.60 -17.55 19.38
N GLY A 410 0.55 -17.73 20.05
CA GLY A 410 1.56 -16.67 20.12
C GLY A 410 2.19 -16.45 21.49
N HIS A 411 2.50 -17.52 22.25
CA HIS A 411 3.13 -17.41 23.56
C HIS A 411 4.65 -17.16 23.47
N GLY A 412 5.35 -17.86 22.59
CA GLY A 412 6.80 -17.93 22.68
C GLY A 412 7.58 -17.82 21.36
N PRO A 413 8.94 -17.82 21.47
CA PRO A 413 9.81 -17.60 20.32
C PRO A 413 9.65 -18.59 19.17
N SER A 414 9.25 -19.83 19.45
CA SER A 414 9.07 -20.87 18.44
C SER A 414 8.02 -20.47 17.41
N VAL A 415 6.86 -19.99 17.86
CA VAL A 415 5.79 -19.54 16.97
C VAL A 415 6.14 -18.23 16.29
N TYR A 416 6.88 -17.32 16.94
CA TYR A 416 7.30 -16.05 16.32
C TYR A 416 8.28 -16.24 15.16
N ALA A 417 9.03 -17.33 15.16
CA ALA A 417 9.96 -17.69 14.08
C ALA A 417 9.26 -18.37 12.89
N GLU A 418 8.02 -18.86 13.07
CA GLU A 418 7.28 -19.60 12.06
C GLU A 418 6.83 -18.65 10.93
N ALA A 419 7.17 -18.98 9.68
CA ALA A 419 6.98 -18.10 8.53
C ALA A 419 5.51 -17.78 8.25
N ASN A 420 4.62 -18.79 8.34
CA ASN A 420 3.17 -18.61 8.14
C ASN A 420 2.56 -17.76 9.24
N TYR A 421 3.04 -17.90 10.49
CA TYR A 421 2.59 -17.05 11.60
C TYR A 421 3.01 -15.59 11.40
N ARG A 422 4.25 -15.34 10.99
CA ARG A 422 4.73 -13.98 10.66
C ARG A 422 3.89 -13.34 9.55
N GLN A 423 3.62 -14.10 8.50
CA GLN A 423 2.75 -13.65 7.40
C GLN A 423 1.33 -13.36 7.89
N LEU A 424 0.78 -14.23 8.75
CA LEU A 424 -0.54 -14.08 9.36
C LEU A 424 -0.66 -12.75 10.14
N ILE A 425 0.32 -12.45 11.01
CA ILE A 425 0.35 -11.22 11.80
C ILE A 425 0.42 -9.98 10.90
N ALA A 426 1.29 -9.97 9.89
CA ALA A 426 1.40 -8.85 8.96
C ALA A 426 0.11 -8.64 8.15
N GLN A 427 -0.54 -9.71 7.68
CA GLN A 427 -1.83 -9.63 6.99
C GLN A 427 -2.97 -9.18 7.93
N ALA A 428 -2.93 -9.60 9.21
CA ALA A 428 -3.89 -9.16 10.22
C ALA A 428 -3.77 -7.65 10.50
N ILE A 429 -2.58 -7.11 10.63
CA ILE A 429 -2.35 -5.67 10.78
C ILE A 429 -2.94 -4.91 9.57
N ARG A 430 -2.62 -5.31 8.34
CA ARG A 430 -3.13 -4.68 7.12
C ARG A 430 -4.65 -4.72 7.03
N TRP A 431 -5.25 -5.86 7.37
CA TRP A 431 -6.70 -6.01 7.35
C TRP A 431 -7.38 -5.16 8.43
N CYS A 432 -6.87 -5.17 9.66
CA CYS A 432 -7.38 -4.35 10.76
C CYS A 432 -7.28 -2.85 10.45
N ALA A 433 -6.20 -2.41 9.77
CA ALA A 433 -6.04 -1.02 9.31
C ALA A 433 -7.06 -0.59 8.24
N GLY A 434 -7.94 -1.50 7.78
CA GLY A 434 -8.98 -1.18 6.81
C GLY A 434 -8.52 -1.07 5.36
N ARG A 435 -7.24 -1.35 5.05
CA ARG A 435 -6.63 -1.18 3.73
C ARG A 435 -6.26 -2.52 3.05
N GLY A 436 -6.71 -3.63 3.57
CA GLY A 436 -6.49 -4.96 2.98
C GLY A 436 -7.74 -5.40 2.22
N ASN A 437 -7.62 -5.52 0.90
CA ASN A 437 -8.57 -6.25 0.04
C ASN A 437 -8.03 -7.64 -0.26
#